data_784d3ca4822a9c62791a33735246071f
#
_entry.id   784d3ca4822a9c62791a33735246071f
#
_cell.length_a   1.000
_cell.length_b   1.000
_cell.length_c   1.000
_cell.angle_alpha   90.00
_cell.angle_beta   90.00
_cell.angle_gamma   90.00
#
_symmetry.space_group_name_H-M   'P 1'
#
loop_
_entity.id
_entity.type
_entity.pdbx_description
1 polymer ?
#
loop_
_entity_poly.entity_id
_entity_poly.type
_entity_poly.pdbx_seq_one_letter_code
_entity_poly.pdbx_strand_id
1 'polypeptide(L)'
;MAEGLAWPPIREDLERLYLAEKLSAAKIARVYGLRYKNDRVAESTVLYYLRRNRIKRRNPAEHLRRVTGPMVDNWISRYRGGESLKRIAGDDFSPATVLMHLRRAGIQLRDKTEAQIQAVSKYERKPFQGDRMEKAYLMGLRYGDLNAVRHGRGIRLRVSTTHPAMASLFESIFSPYGHVLRYPRTAPFTEYEWTLEADLDSSFEFLLEKPSVQNLEHLTPSEFKSFLSGLFDVEGTIYLHRRKFGACFEFSIPNGDSNLIELVSGWLHSLGHHPRVDSRRQNPLRLGYFREGSIFRVSLFRKSEVCSILRTIRPRHPEKVRKRDFVCEHACGTESRIGKTEIRDWEGLTLGVRNERDLFVEQARLAMQRG
;
A
#
# COMPACT_ATOMS: atom_id res chain seq x y z
N MET A 1 1.49 13.43 -48.65
CA MET A 1 2.98 13.42 -48.66
C MET A 1 3.42 14.79 -49.11
N ALA A 2 3.96 15.61 -48.23
CA ALA A 2 4.50 16.91 -48.62
C ALA A 2 5.74 16.65 -49.44
N GLU A 3 5.78 17.16 -50.66
CA GLU A 3 6.99 17.18 -51.51
C GLU A 3 8.13 17.78 -50.69
N GLY A 4 9.19 16.99 -50.46
CA GLY A 4 10.29 17.39 -49.62
C GLY A 4 11.02 18.56 -50.19
N LEU A 5 10.99 19.68 -49.49
CA LEU A 5 11.79 20.86 -49.84
C LEU A 5 13.27 20.45 -49.98
N ALA A 6 13.89 20.80 -51.12
CA ALA A 6 15.28 20.40 -51.38
C ALA A 6 16.27 21.13 -50.46
N TRP A 7 17.27 20.41 -49.96
CA TRP A 7 18.38 21.00 -49.23
C TRP A 7 19.62 21.17 -50.15
N PRO A 8 20.35 22.27 -50.11
CA PRO A 8 20.21 23.45 -49.24
C PRO A 8 19.04 24.37 -49.67
N PRO A 9 18.36 25.00 -48.67
CA PRO A 9 17.22 25.86 -48.94
C PRO A 9 17.64 27.13 -49.66
N ILE A 10 16.80 27.62 -50.58
CA ILE A 10 16.93 28.94 -51.14
C ILE A 10 16.60 30.01 -50.08
N ARG A 11 17.07 31.24 -50.30
CA ARG A 11 16.89 32.32 -49.33
C ARG A 11 15.43 32.60 -49.04
N GLU A 12 14.59 32.63 -50.06
CA GLU A 12 13.16 32.89 -49.97
C GLU A 12 12.44 31.89 -49.09
N ASP A 13 12.77 30.60 -49.17
CA ASP A 13 12.20 29.56 -48.32
C ASP A 13 12.60 29.73 -46.86
N LEU A 14 13.87 30.08 -46.59
CA LEU A 14 14.34 30.36 -45.25
C LEU A 14 13.67 31.60 -44.66
N GLU A 15 13.52 32.68 -45.45
CA GLU A 15 12.81 33.88 -45.01
C GLU A 15 11.34 33.58 -44.71
N ARG A 16 10.67 32.85 -45.60
CA ARG A 16 9.28 32.41 -45.37
C ARG A 16 9.14 31.60 -44.09
N LEU A 17 9.89 30.50 -43.96
CA LEU A 17 9.77 29.58 -42.83
C LEU A 17 10.22 30.25 -41.52
N TYR A 18 11.31 31.03 -41.56
CA TYR A 18 11.89 31.62 -40.35
C TYR A 18 11.23 32.93 -39.91
N LEU A 19 10.99 33.86 -40.85
CA LEU A 19 10.47 35.20 -40.56
C LEU A 19 8.94 35.26 -40.65
N ALA A 20 8.32 34.72 -41.73
CA ALA A 20 6.88 34.81 -41.95
C ALA A 20 6.14 33.75 -41.10
N GLU A 21 6.49 32.49 -41.25
CA GLU A 21 5.85 31.39 -40.49
C GLU A 21 6.41 31.25 -39.07
N LYS A 22 7.45 32.01 -38.73
CA LYS A 22 8.04 32.07 -37.38
C LYS A 22 8.50 30.73 -36.82
N LEU A 23 8.85 29.74 -37.66
CA LEU A 23 9.35 28.46 -37.21
C LEU A 23 10.71 28.60 -36.51
N SER A 24 10.99 27.74 -35.53
CA SER A 24 12.32 27.67 -34.91
C SER A 24 13.31 26.98 -35.86
N ALA A 25 14.60 27.25 -35.69
CA ALA A 25 15.64 26.56 -36.46
C ALA A 25 15.55 25.03 -36.34
N ALA A 26 15.19 24.53 -35.18
CA ALA A 26 14.96 23.08 -34.96
C ALA A 26 13.73 22.58 -35.73
N LYS A 27 12.59 23.34 -35.76
CA LYS A 27 11.42 22.98 -36.58
C LYS A 27 11.75 22.98 -38.06
N ILE A 28 12.50 24.01 -38.55
CA ILE A 28 12.95 24.07 -39.95
C ILE A 28 13.85 22.88 -40.27
N ALA A 29 14.80 22.53 -39.40
CA ALA A 29 15.63 21.35 -39.59
C ALA A 29 14.81 20.04 -39.71
N ARG A 30 13.73 19.91 -38.94
CA ARG A 30 12.80 18.77 -39.07
C ARG A 30 12.04 18.77 -40.39
N VAL A 31 11.59 19.93 -40.88
CA VAL A 31 10.91 20.06 -42.19
C VAL A 31 11.81 19.58 -43.32
N TYR A 32 13.11 19.88 -43.23
CA TYR A 32 14.10 19.43 -44.22
C TYR A 32 14.72 18.06 -43.91
N GLY A 33 14.27 17.36 -42.85
CA GLY A 33 14.81 16.06 -42.46
C GLY A 33 16.27 16.07 -42.00
N LEU A 34 16.81 17.23 -41.58
CA LEU A 34 18.22 17.38 -41.21
C LEU A 34 18.52 16.78 -39.86
N ARG A 35 19.41 15.78 -39.83
CA ARG A 35 19.88 15.13 -38.61
C ARG A 35 21.39 14.97 -38.59
N TYR A 36 21.98 14.96 -37.40
CA TYR A 36 23.37 14.56 -37.20
C TYR A 36 23.51 13.03 -37.19
N LYS A 37 24.76 12.54 -37.28
CA LYS A 37 25.07 11.10 -37.21
C LYS A 37 24.51 10.39 -35.95
N ASN A 38 24.26 11.13 -34.86
CA ASN A 38 23.68 10.65 -33.63
C ASN A 38 22.14 10.85 -33.55
N ASP A 39 21.47 10.98 -34.67
CA ASP A 39 20.04 11.18 -34.85
C ASP A 39 19.45 12.46 -34.21
N ARG A 40 20.30 13.38 -33.72
CA ARG A 40 19.84 14.68 -33.21
C ARG A 40 19.51 15.62 -34.38
N VAL A 41 18.46 16.45 -34.16
CA VAL A 41 18.06 17.47 -35.16
C VAL A 41 19.19 18.46 -35.37
N ALA A 42 19.56 18.68 -36.66
CA ALA A 42 20.70 19.53 -37.05
C ALA A 42 20.34 21.03 -37.07
N GLU A 43 19.95 21.59 -35.93
CA GLU A 43 19.56 22.99 -35.76
C GLU A 43 20.69 23.96 -36.13
N SER A 44 21.91 23.63 -35.76
CA SER A 44 23.08 24.49 -36.08
C SER A 44 23.31 24.67 -37.59
N THR A 45 22.94 23.67 -38.40
CA THR A 45 23.02 23.75 -39.85
C THR A 45 22.05 24.81 -40.37
N VAL A 46 20.81 24.85 -39.87
CA VAL A 46 19.86 25.92 -40.24
C VAL A 46 20.36 27.28 -39.81
N LEU A 47 20.89 27.41 -38.58
CA LEU A 47 21.44 28.67 -38.07
C LEU A 47 22.64 29.15 -38.92
N TYR A 48 23.46 28.22 -39.44
CA TYR A 48 24.54 28.56 -40.37
C TYR A 48 24.00 29.14 -41.69
N TYR A 49 22.98 28.51 -42.29
CA TYR A 49 22.39 28.99 -43.56
C TYR A 49 21.64 30.32 -43.40
N LEU A 50 20.95 30.55 -42.27
CA LEU A 50 20.38 31.86 -41.95
C LEU A 50 21.45 32.97 -41.93
N ARG A 51 22.60 32.69 -41.29
CA ARG A 51 23.74 33.64 -41.30
C ARG A 51 24.34 33.85 -42.67
N ARG A 52 24.55 32.78 -43.43
CA ARG A 52 25.09 32.80 -44.78
C ARG A 52 24.22 33.62 -45.74
N ASN A 53 22.91 33.50 -45.62
CA ASN A 53 21.92 34.25 -46.40
C ASN A 53 21.62 35.66 -45.81
N ARG A 54 22.39 36.12 -44.84
CA ARG A 54 22.20 37.41 -44.13
C ARG A 54 20.82 37.64 -43.56
N ILE A 55 20.11 36.56 -43.20
CA ILE A 55 18.81 36.62 -42.50
C ILE A 55 19.07 36.92 -41.04
N LYS A 56 18.58 38.08 -40.57
CA LYS A 56 18.76 38.51 -39.18
C LYS A 56 18.04 37.56 -38.24
N ARG A 57 18.76 37.08 -37.21
CA ARG A 57 18.14 36.24 -36.17
C ARG A 57 17.10 37.05 -35.41
N ARG A 58 15.95 36.43 -35.16
CA ARG A 58 14.91 37.01 -34.32
C ARG A 58 15.44 37.22 -32.91
N ASN A 59 15.02 38.30 -32.26
CA ASN A 59 15.41 38.59 -30.89
C ASN A 59 14.81 37.51 -29.95
N PRO A 60 15.59 36.85 -29.12
CA PRO A 60 15.08 35.91 -28.13
C PRO A 60 13.96 36.52 -27.25
N ALA A 61 13.98 37.82 -26.99
CA ALA A 61 12.93 38.53 -26.25
C ALA A 61 11.56 38.54 -26.95
N GLU A 62 11.51 38.38 -28.29
CA GLU A 62 10.24 38.31 -29.02
C GLU A 62 9.52 36.98 -28.80
N HIS A 63 10.24 35.90 -28.45
CA HIS A 63 9.65 34.65 -28.01
C HIS A 63 9.00 34.76 -26.64
N LEU A 64 9.59 35.54 -25.74
CA LEU A 64 9.05 35.79 -24.41
C LEU A 64 7.74 36.60 -24.42
N ARG A 65 7.55 37.45 -25.46
CA ARG A 65 6.31 38.21 -25.67
C ARG A 65 5.09 37.38 -26.09
N ARG A 66 5.28 36.10 -26.45
CA ARG A 66 4.17 35.21 -26.82
C ARG A 66 3.42 34.61 -25.61
N VAL A 67 3.99 34.67 -24.41
CA VAL A 67 3.34 34.20 -23.21
C VAL A 67 2.41 35.30 -22.70
N THR A 68 1.13 35.06 -22.80
CA THR A 68 0.08 36.00 -22.35
C THR A 68 -0.35 35.67 -20.92
N GLY A 69 -0.96 36.65 -20.21
CA GLY A 69 -1.50 36.43 -18.86
C GLY A 69 -2.42 35.21 -18.79
N PRO A 70 -3.45 35.09 -19.65
CA PRO A 70 -4.34 33.91 -19.64
C PRO A 70 -3.62 32.56 -19.84
N MET A 71 -2.51 32.54 -20.58
CA MET A 71 -1.69 31.30 -20.71
C MET A 71 -1.01 30.96 -19.40
N VAL A 72 -0.49 31.97 -18.68
CA VAL A 72 0.14 31.74 -17.37
C VAL A 72 -0.90 31.22 -16.37
N ASP A 73 -2.11 31.80 -16.37
CA ASP A 73 -3.19 31.35 -15.50
C ASP A 73 -3.60 29.88 -15.80
N ASN A 74 -3.67 29.51 -17.09
CA ASN A 74 -3.89 28.14 -17.49
C ASN A 74 -2.75 27.20 -17.02
N TRP A 75 -1.49 27.63 -17.16
CA TRP A 75 -0.34 26.86 -16.67
C TRP A 75 -0.37 26.68 -15.16
N ILE A 76 -0.75 27.72 -14.41
CA ILE A 76 -0.92 27.66 -12.96
C ILE A 76 -1.99 26.62 -12.59
N SER A 77 -3.16 26.69 -13.23
CA SER A 77 -4.25 25.74 -13.01
C SER A 77 -3.83 24.30 -13.29
N ARG A 78 -3.22 24.04 -14.43
CA ARG A 78 -2.71 22.71 -14.83
C ARG A 78 -1.60 22.23 -13.90
N TYR A 79 -0.70 23.13 -13.47
CA TYR A 79 0.37 22.77 -12.53
C TYR A 79 -0.18 22.42 -11.15
N ARG A 80 -1.18 23.17 -10.65
CA ARG A 80 -1.89 22.86 -9.40
C ARG A 80 -2.68 21.57 -9.52
N GLY A 81 -3.23 21.26 -10.69
CA GLY A 81 -3.88 20.00 -11.03
C GLY A 81 -2.93 18.79 -11.19
N GLY A 82 -1.62 18.96 -10.89
CA GLY A 82 -0.67 17.84 -10.86
C GLY A 82 0.11 17.60 -12.16
N GLU A 83 -0.13 18.34 -13.24
CA GLU A 83 0.59 18.13 -14.51
C GLU A 83 2.08 18.48 -14.40
N SER A 84 2.93 17.75 -15.14
CA SER A 84 4.37 18.02 -15.19
C SER A 84 4.67 19.25 -16.06
N LEU A 85 5.76 19.97 -15.75
CA LEU A 85 6.21 21.13 -16.55
C LEU A 85 6.38 20.76 -18.04
N LYS A 86 6.84 19.54 -18.35
CA LYS A 86 7.00 19.06 -19.73
C LYS A 86 5.64 18.93 -20.43
N ARG A 87 4.64 18.43 -19.74
CA ARG A 87 3.28 18.24 -20.29
C ARG A 87 2.56 19.57 -20.47
N ILE A 88 2.74 20.51 -19.54
CA ILE A 88 2.22 21.89 -19.62
C ILE A 88 2.86 22.64 -20.79
N ALA A 89 4.17 22.51 -20.96
CA ALA A 89 4.92 23.16 -22.03
C ALA A 89 4.50 22.69 -23.43
N GLY A 90 4.10 21.42 -23.55
CA GLY A 90 3.77 20.82 -24.85
C GLY A 90 4.94 20.93 -25.84
N ASP A 91 4.59 21.10 -27.09
CA ASP A 91 5.56 21.31 -28.17
C ASP A 91 5.89 22.80 -28.43
N ASP A 92 5.12 23.72 -27.85
CA ASP A 92 5.20 25.15 -28.11
C ASP A 92 6.20 25.88 -27.22
N PHE A 93 6.45 25.39 -26.04
CA PHE A 93 7.31 26.01 -25.04
C PHE A 93 8.34 25.05 -24.45
N SER A 94 9.42 25.61 -23.90
CA SER A 94 10.31 24.79 -23.08
C SER A 94 9.76 24.62 -21.66
N PRO A 95 10.02 23.49 -20.98
CA PRO A 95 9.69 23.35 -19.56
C PRO A 95 10.32 24.45 -18.69
N ALA A 96 11.49 24.94 -19.09
CA ALA A 96 12.17 26.05 -18.39
C ALA A 96 11.40 27.38 -18.52
N THR A 97 10.73 27.63 -19.65
CA THR A 97 9.88 28.80 -19.84
C THR A 97 8.68 28.75 -18.90
N VAL A 98 7.98 27.62 -18.85
CA VAL A 98 6.85 27.41 -17.93
C VAL A 98 7.30 27.60 -16.48
N LEU A 99 8.41 26.99 -16.09
CA LEU A 99 8.99 27.10 -14.75
C LEU A 99 9.26 28.56 -14.37
N MET A 100 9.86 29.33 -15.25
CA MET A 100 10.17 30.74 -15.03
C MET A 100 8.89 31.56 -14.76
N HIS A 101 7.84 31.34 -15.55
CA HIS A 101 6.57 32.07 -15.38
C HIS A 101 5.82 31.65 -14.10
N LEU A 102 5.81 30.37 -13.73
CA LEU A 102 5.25 29.91 -12.47
C LEU A 102 5.98 30.52 -11.27
N ARG A 103 7.32 30.61 -11.29
CA ARG A 103 8.11 31.28 -10.25
C ARG A 103 7.79 32.77 -10.14
N ARG A 104 7.67 33.48 -11.29
CA ARG A 104 7.31 34.90 -11.31
C ARG A 104 5.90 35.15 -10.78
N ALA A 105 5.00 34.21 -10.96
CA ALA A 105 3.65 34.22 -10.40
C ALA A 105 3.58 33.81 -8.91
N GLY A 106 4.74 33.61 -8.25
CA GLY A 106 4.80 33.23 -6.83
C GLY A 106 4.31 31.83 -6.51
N ILE A 107 4.21 30.94 -7.51
CA ILE A 107 3.77 29.57 -7.30
C ILE A 107 4.90 28.77 -6.65
N GLN A 108 4.61 28.20 -5.48
CA GLN A 108 5.51 27.26 -4.83
C GLN A 108 5.65 26.01 -5.70
N LEU A 109 6.88 25.72 -6.12
CA LEU A 109 7.17 24.58 -6.96
C LEU A 109 7.21 23.30 -6.12
N ARG A 110 6.63 22.24 -6.68
CA ARG A 110 6.79 20.89 -6.11
C ARG A 110 8.27 20.53 -6.07
N ASP A 111 8.71 19.85 -5.01
CA ASP A 111 10.05 19.27 -4.98
C ASP A 111 10.23 18.31 -6.16
N LYS A 112 11.45 18.23 -6.70
CA LYS A 112 11.78 17.29 -7.78
C LYS A 112 11.33 15.89 -7.48
N THR A 113 11.39 15.55 -6.23
CA THR A 113 11.02 14.30 -5.59
C THR A 113 9.52 14.04 -5.71
N GLU A 114 8.69 15.00 -5.30
CA GLU A 114 7.23 14.92 -5.40
C GLU A 114 6.76 14.87 -6.85
N ALA A 115 7.37 15.67 -7.71
CA ALA A 115 7.06 15.68 -9.13
C ALA A 115 7.38 14.34 -9.83
N GLN A 116 8.47 13.66 -9.44
CA GLN A 116 8.80 12.33 -9.93
C GLN A 116 7.84 11.25 -9.41
N ILE A 117 7.45 11.33 -8.12
CA ILE A 117 6.48 10.39 -7.55
C ILE A 117 5.15 10.48 -8.31
N GLN A 118 4.62 11.68 -8.51
CA GLN A 118 3.37 11.88 -9.26
C GLN A 118 3.46 11.42 -10.72
N ALA A 119 4.61 11.61 -11.37
CA ALA A 119 4.80 11.21 -12.77
C ALA A 119 4.92 9.70 -12.96
N VAL A 120 5.41 8.97 -11.95
CA VAL A 120 5.68 7.52 -12.01
C VAL A 120 4.61 6.70 -11.28
N SER A 121 3.93 7.29 -10.30
CA SER A 121 2.88 6.57 -9.55
C SER A 121 1.63 6.45 -10.39
N LYS A 122 1.31 5.21 -10.79
CA LYS A 122 0.03 4.88 -11.46
C LYS A 122 -1.18 5.12 -10.55
N TYR A 123 -0.96 5.03 -9.22
CA TYR A 123 -2.00 5.15 -8.20
C TYR A 123 -1.61 6.19 -7.16
N GLU A 124 -2.60 6.94 -6.69
CA GLU A 124 -2.45 7.91 -5.59
C GLU A 124 -2.15 7.16 -4.29
N ARG A 125 -1.23 7.71 -3.48
CA ARG A 125 -0.94 7.23 -2.13
C ARG A 125 -1.29 8.35 -1.15
N LYS A 126 -2.14 8.03 -0.18
CA LYS A 126 -2.56 8.97 0.84
C LYS A 126 -1.74 8.77 2.11
N PRO A 127 -1.38 9.84 2.82
CA PRO A 127 -0.71 9.73 4.09
C PRO A 127 -1.60 9.05 5.13
N PHE A 128 -0.99 8.41 6.11
CA PHE A 128 -1.70 7.84 7.26
C PHE A 128 -2.44 8.93 8.02
N GLN A 129 -3.73 8.75 8.22
CA GLN A 129 -4.63 9.70 8.90
C GLN A 129 -5.25 9.11 10.17
N GLY A 130 -4.85 7.88 10.53
CA GLY A 130 -5.32 7.24 11.74
C GLY A 130 -4.78 7.89 13.00
N ASP A 131 -5.53 7.74 14.09
CA ASP A 131 -5.11 8.16 15.41
C ASP A 131 -4.10 7.20 16.05
N ARG A 132 -3.77 7.41 17.33
CA ARG A 132 -2.85 6.55 18.09
C ARG A 132 -3.40 5.13 18.28
N MET A 133 -4.73 4.99 18.39
CA MET A 133 -5.37 3.67 18.53
C MET A 133 -5.26 2.89 17.23
N GLU A 134 -5.51 3.54 16.09
CA GLU A 134 -5.35 2.92 14.77
C GLU A 134 -3.89 2.52 14.52
N LYS A 135 -2.95 3.39 14.86
CA LYS A 135 -1.51 3.07 14.78
C LYS A 135 -1.16 1.85 15.63
N ALA A 136 -1.63 1.78 16.87
CA ALA A 136 -1.40 0.66 17.77
C ALA A 136 -2.03 -0.64 17.22
N TYR A 137 -3.24 -0.57 16.65
CA TYR A 137 -3.87 -1.71 15.99
C TYR A 137 -3.02 -2.25 14.82
N LEU A 138 -2.53 -1.36 13.95
CA LEU A 138 -1.65 -1.74 12.83
C LEU A 138 -0.32 -2.34 13.30
N MET A 139 0.24 -1.84 14.41
CA MET A 139 1.41 -2.45 15.05
C MET A 139 1.12 -3.88 15.53
N GLY A 140 -0.09 -4.14 16.01
CA GLY A 140 -0.54 -5.50 16.36
C GLY A 140 -0.59 -6.43 15.15
N LEU A 141 -1.14 -5.97 14.02
CA LEU A 141 -1.14 -6.71 12.76
C LEU A 141 0.30 -7.02 12.28
N ARG A 142 1.23 -6.08 12.50
CA ARG A 142 2.64 -6.23 12.08
C ARG A 142 3.39 -7.34 12.82
N TYR A 143 2.97 -7.70 14.02
CA TYR A 143 3.57 -8.81 14.77
C TYR A 143 3.29 -10.18 14.15
N GLY A 144 2.18 -10.35 13.45
CA GLY A 144 1.84 -11.58 12.74
C GLY A 144 2.36 -11.62 11.30
N ASP A 145 1.50 -11.98 10.38
CA ASP A 145 1.84 -12.30 8.98
C ASP A 145 2.05 -11.08 8.08
N LEU A 146 1.85 -9.86 8.60
CA LEU A 146 2.02 -8.65 7.80
C LEU A 146 3.52 -8.36 7.58
N ASN A 147 3.97 -8.48 6.34
CA ASN A 147 5.32 -8.10 5.93
C ASN A 147 5.32 -6.64 5.46
N ALA A 148 6.34 -5.88 5.87
CA ALA A 148 6.54 -4.49 5.47
C ALA A 148 7.96 -4.28 4.99
N VAL A 149 8.10 -3.68 3.81
CA VAL A 149 9.41 -3.36 3.22
C VAL A 149 9.38 -1.96 2.63
N ARG A 150 10.55 -1.31 2.61
CA ARG A 150 10.69 -0.05 1.88
C ARG A 150 10.64 -0.33 0.37
N HIS A 151 9.76 0.37 -0.34
CA HIS A 151 9.59 0.22 -1.77
C HIS A 151 9.63 1.59 -2.45
N GLY A 152 10.77 1.91 -3.05
CA GLY A 152 11.05 3.25 -3.55
C GLY A 152 11.01 4.26 -2.40
N ARG A 153 10.10 5.23 -2.48
CA ARG A 153 9.89 6.27 -1.46
C ARG A 153 8.72 6.01 -0.53
N GLY A 154 8.04 4.90 -0.70
CA GLY A 154 6.92 4.49 0.13
C GLY A 154 7.20 3.18 0.82
N ILE A 155 6.15 2.62 1.35
CA ILE A 155 6.13 1.36 2.08
C ILE A 155 5.27 0.38 1.32
N ARG A 156 5.77 -0.82 1.07
CA ARG A 156 4.99 -1.93 0.58
C ARG A 156 4.64 -2.85 1.73
N LEU A 157 3.37 -3.04 1.95
CA LEU A 157 2.85 -4.06 2.83
C LEU A 157 2.44 -5.28 2.02
N ARG A 158 2.67 -6.47 2.58
CA ARG A 158 2.31 -7.73 1.96
C ARG A 158 1.77 -8.70 2.99
N VAL A 159 0.73 -9.41 2.62
CA VAL A 159 0.25 -10.59 3.32
C VAL A 159 -0.02 -11.70 2.32
N SER A 160 0.27 -12.94 2.70
CA SER A 160 -0.10 -14.14 1.94
C SER A 160 -1.06 -14.96 2.76
N THR A 161 -2.18 -15.35 2.18
CA THR A 161 -3.24 -15.97 2.96
C THR A 161 -4.09 -16.95 2.14
N THR A 162 -4.53 -17.99 2.82
CA THR A 162 -5.59 -18.91 2.37
C THR A 162 -6.96 -18.53 2.92
N HIS A 163 -7.06 -17.47 3.75
CA HIS A 163 -8.29 -17.06 4.40
C HIS A 163 -8.91 -15.84 3.72
N PRO A 164 -10.14 -15.94 3.17
CA PRO A 164 -10.82 -14.80 2.54
C PRO A 164 -11.06 -13.65 3.52
N ALA A 165 -11.28 -13.96 4.80
CA ALA A 165 -11.47 -12.97 5.84
C ALA A 165 -10.22 -12.11 6.08
N MET A 166 -9.00 -12.68 5.99
CA MET A 166 -7.75 -11.93 6.06
C MET A 166 -7.57 -11.05 4.83
N ALA A 167 -7.91 -11.54 3.64
CA ALA A 167 -7.88 -10.75 2.41
C ALA A 167 -8.82 -9.54 2.52
N SER A 168 -10.05 -9.75 2.97
CA SER A 168 -11.04 -8.68 3.19
C SER A 168 -10.56 -7.66 4.24
N LEU A 169 -9.96 -8.13 5.33
CA LEU A 169 -9.38 -7.26 6.35
C LEU A 169 -8.28 -6.37 5.76
N PHE A 170 -7.32 -6.96 5.04
CA PHE A 170 -6.22 -6.23 4.41
C PHE A 170 -6.74 -5.18 3.43
N GLU A 171 -7.67 -5.55 2.54
CA GLU A 171 -8.28 -4.64 1.58
C GLU A 171 -9.02 -3.49 2.29
N SER A 172 -9.83 -3.78 3.32
CA SER A 172 -10.59 -2.76 4.05
C SER A 172 -9.72 -1.73 4.76
N ILE A 173 -8.56 -2.14 5.28
CA ILE A 173 -7.63 -1.27 6.00
C ILE A 173 -6.80 -0.41 5.04
N PHE A 174 -6.27 -0.98 3.97
CA PHE A 174 -5.23 -0.34 3.17
C PHE A 174 -5.73 0.30 1.86
N SER A 175 -6.90 -0.12 1.32
CA SER A 175 -7.47 0.51 0.11
C SER A 175 -7.76 2.01 0.25
N PRO A 176 -8.13 2.55 1.42
CA PRO A 176 -8.30 3.99 1.58
C PRO A 176 -7.01 4.80 1.39
N TYR A 177 -5.84 4.18 1.57
CA TYR A 177 -4.54 4.82 1.57
C TYR A 177 -3.74 4.60 0.28
N GLY A 178 -4.04 3.55 -0.48
CA GLY A 178 -3.32 3.23 -1.70
C GLY A 178 -3.95 2.09 -2.48
N HIS A 179 -3.35 1.76 -3.61
CA HIS A 179 -3.81 0.64 -4.42
C HIS A 179 -3.44 -0.69 -3.77
N VAL A 180 -4.42 -1.57 -3.64
CA VAL A 180 -4.22 -2.95 -3.19
C VAL A 180 -4.25 -3.86 -4.41
N LEU A 181 -3.16 -4.59 -4.62
CA LEU A 181 -3.04 -5.63 -5.63
C LEU A 181 -3.27 -6.99 -4.98
N ARG A 182 -4.06 -7.86 -5.62
CA ARG A 182 -4.26 -9.25 -5.23
C ARG A 182 -3.92 -10.18 -6.39
N TYR A 183 -3.07 -11.17 -6.16
CA TYR A 183 -2.70 -12.17 -7.14
C TYR A 183 -2.46 -13.54 -6.48
N PRO A 184 -2.73 -14.64 -7.20
CA PRO A 184 -2.49 -15.99 -6.70
C PRO A 184 -1.00 -16.33 -6.79
N ARG A 185 -0.54 -17.20 -5.90
CA ARG A 185 0.78 -17.83 -5.99
C ARG A 185 0.76 -19.26 -5.46
N THR A 186 1.80 -20.01 -5.78
CA THR A 186 2.06 -21.30 -5.13
C THR A 186 2.73 -21.10 -3.77
N ALA A 187 2.37 -21.93 -2.81
CA ALA A 187 2.94 -21.93 -1.48
C ALA A 187 3.33 -23.35 -1.05
N PRO A 188 4.44 -23.52 -0.28
CA PRO A 188 5.00 -24.83 0.04
C PRO A 188 4.05 -25.78 0.78
N PHE A 189 3.05 -25.23 1.51
CA PHE A 189 2.20 -26.05 2.40
C PHE A 189 0.73 -26.10 2.00
N THR A 190 0.26 -25.10 1.27
CA THR A 190 -1.16 -24.97 0.89
C THR A 190 -1.37 -25.16 -0.60
N GLU A 191 -0.28 -25.46 -1.35
CA GLU A 191 -0.20 -25.49 -2.79
C GLU A 191 -0.54 -24.17 -3.46
N TYR A 192 -1.65 -23.51 -3.05
CA TYR A 192 -2.10 -22.23 -3.59
C TYR A 192 -2.55 -21.29 -2.47
N GLU A 193 -2.21 -20.02 -2.62
CA GLU A 193 -2.65 -18.94 -1.72
C GLU A 193 -2.79 -17.63 -2.50
N TRP A 194 -3.44 -16.66 -1.89
CA TRP A 194 -3.49 -15.30 -2.40
C TRP A 194 -2.45 -14.44 -1.71
N THR A 195 -1.72 -13.66 -2.50
CA THR A 195 -0.88 -12.58 -2.00
C THR A 195 -1.57 -11.26 -2.24
N LEU A 196 -1.64 -10.43 -1.20
CA LEU A 196 -2.11 -9.07 -1.28
C LEU A 196 -0.94 -8.13 -1.01
N GLU A 197 -0.81 -7.09 -1.82
CA GLU A 197 0.20 -6.04 -1.68
C GLU A 197 -0.47 -4.67 -1.68
N ALA A 198 -0.07 -3.80 -0.77
CA ALA A 198 -0.46 -2.40 -0.75
C ALA A 198 0.77 -1.50 -0.84
N ASP A 199 0.81 -0.63 -1.85
CA ASP A 199 1.84 0.41 -1.97
C ASP A 199 1.35 1.69 -1.29
N LEU A 200 1.95 2.03 -0.15
CA LEU A 200 1.52 3.09 0.74
C LEU A 200 2.53 4.25 0.78
N ASP A 201 2.09 5.37 1.33
CA ASP A 201 2.93 6.53 1.58
C ASP A 201 4.00 6.26 2.66
N SER A 202 5.06 7.08 2.70
CA SER A 202 6.14 6.97 3.68
C SER A 202 5.69 7.16 5.13
N SER A 203 4.54 7.79 5.38
CA SER A 203 3.97 7.93 6.72
C SER A 203 3.64 6.60 7.41
N PHE A 204 3.62 5.49 6.67
CA PHE A 204 3.50 4.12 7.20
C PHE A 204 4.84 3.49 7.61
N GLU A 205 5.96 4.24 7.61
CA GLU A 205 7.29 3.68 7.95
C GLU A 205 7.37 3.08 9.36
N PHE A 206 6.45 3.44 10.27
CA PHE A 206 6.35 2.82 11.59
C PHE A 206 6.02 1.31 11.54
N LEU A 207 5.62 0.78 10.37
CA LEU A 207 5.41 -0.65 10.14
C LEU A 207 6.63 -1.37 9.59
N LEU A 208 7.72 -0.69 9.22
CA LEU A 208 8.91 -1.34 8.68
C LEU A 208 9.53 -2.32 9.66
N GLU A 209 9.64 -1.93 10.90
CA GLU A 209 10.16 -2.76 11.97
C GLU A 209 9.03 -3.24 12.88
N LYS A 210 9.17 -4.46 13.40
CA LYS A 210 8.30 -4.90 14.49
C LYS A 210 8.64 -4.04 15.72
N PRO A 211 7.62 -3.48 16.39
CA PRO A 211 7.91 -2.71 17.60
C PRO A 211 8.57 -3.60 18.64
N SER A 212 9.59 -3.09 19.32
CA SER A 212 10.21 -3.83 20.43
C SER A 212 9.21 -3.94 21.61
N VAL A 213 9.38 -4.96 22.44
CA VAL A 213 8.57 -5.14 23.65
C VAL A 213 8.62 -3.89 24.54
N GLN A 214 9.81 -3.29 24.68
CA GLN A 214 10.00 -2.04 25.42
C GLN A 214 9.14 -0.89 24.89
N ASN A 215 9.00 -0.78 23.56
CA ASN A 215 8.13 0.23 22.96
C ASN A 215 6.64 -0.04 23.25
N LEU A 216 6.25 -1.31 23.37
CA LEU A 216 4.88 -1.70 23.70
C LEU A 216 4.54 -1.45 25.18
N GLU A 217 5.51 -1.51 26.09
CA GLU A 217 5.33 -1.19 27.53
C GLU A 217 4.93 0.27 27.74
N HIS A 218 5.28 1.17 26.81
CA HIS A 218 4.92 2.59 26.87
C HIS A 218 3.53 2.91 26.30
N LEU A 219 2.81 1.92 25.76
CA LEU A 219 1.45 2.12 25.29
C LEU A 219 0.50 2.41 26.46
N THR A 220 -0.38 3.36 26.27
CA THR A 220 -1.48 3.57 27.20
C THR A 220 -2.40 2.34 27.22
N PRO A 221 -3.20 2.13 28.26
CA PRO A 221 -4.14 1.00 28.32
C PRO A 221 -5.07 0.91 27.09
N SER A 222 -5.49 2.05 26.54
CA SER A 222 -6.34 2.08 25.34
C SER A 222 -5.58 1.71 24.08
N GLU A 223 -4.36 2.20 23.92
CA GLU A 223 -3.46 1.83 22.81
C GLU A 223 -3.12 0.33 22.89
N PHE A 224 -2.84 -0.19 24.09
CA PHE A 224 -2.56 -1.62 24.25
C PHE A 224 -3.76 -2.50 23.87
N LYS A 225 -5.00 -2.10 24.23
CA LYS A 225 -6.23 -2.78 23.77
C LYS A 225 -6.33 -2.82 22.25
N SER A 226 -6.03 -1.72 21.60
CA SER A 226 -6.03 -1.64 20.13
C SER A 226 -4.93 -2.52 19.52
N PHE A 227 -3.72 -2.47 20.07
CA PHE A 227 -2.62 -3.36 19.70
C PHE A 227 -3.01 -4.85 19.85
N LEU A 228 -3.58 -5.22 21.00
CA LEU A 228 -4.04 -6.58 21.25
C LEU A 228 -5.15 -7.01 20.30
N SER A 229 -6.02 -6.10 19.89
CA SER A 229 -7.05 -6.37 18.87
C SER A 229 -6.42 -6.72 17.53
N GLY A 230 -5.42 -5.96 17.07
CA GLY A 230 -4.68 -6.23 15.85
C GLY A 230 -3.87 -7.53 15.94
N LEU A 231 -3.18 -7.77 17.05
CA LEU A 231 -2.45 -9.01 17.29
C LEU A 231 -3.40 -10.22 17.30
N PHE A 232 -4.57 -10.09 17.93
CA PHE A 232 -5.58 -11.13 17.93
C PHE A 232 -6.13 -11.39 16.52
N ASP A 233 -6.27 -10.38 15.69
CA ASP A 233 -6.76 -10.54 14.31
C ASP A 233 -5.83 -11.39 13.44
N VAL A 234 -4.53 -11.37 13.67
CA VAL A 234 -3.56 -12.17 12.91
C VAL A 234 -3.22 -13.49 13.61
N GLU A 235 -2.92 -13.48 14.89
CA GLU A 235 -2.41 -14.65 15.64
C GLU A 235 -3.48 -15.29 16.54
N GLY A 236 -4.43 -14.50 17.05
CA GLY A 236 -5.39 -14.97 18.06
C GLY A 236 -6.39 -15.99 17.52
N THR A 237 -6.94 -16.75 18.43
CA THR A 237 -7.99 -17.72 18.12
C THR A 237 -8.92 -17.95 19.30
N ILE A 238 -10.11 -18.42 18.99
CA ILE A 238 -11.09 -18.91 19.96
C ILE A 238 -11.32 -20.38 19.66
N TYR A 239 -11.09 -21.23 20.65
CA TYR A 239 -11.36 -22.66 20.59
C TYR A 239 -12.51 -23.05 21.47
N LEU A 240 -13.28 -24.07 21.06
CA LEU A 240 -14.25 -24.77 21.89
C LEU A 240 -13.64 -26.10 22.34
N HIS A 241 -13.50 -26.26 23.64
CA HIS A 241 -13.05 -27.51 24.24
C HIS A 241 -14.25 -28.31 24.75
N ARG A 242 -14.49 -29.48 24.19
CA ARG A 242 -15.47 -30.43 24.71
C ARG A 242 -14.95 -31.01 26.02
N ARG A 243 -15.82 -31.11 27.03
CA ARG A 243 -15.55 -31.70 28.34
C ARG A 243 -16.58 -32.80 28.61
N LYS A 244 -16.31 -33.62 29.63
CA LYS A 244 -17.25 -34.68 30.04
C LYS A 244 -18.67 -34.16 30.28
N PHE A 245 -18.81 -32.93 30.80
CA PHE A 245 -20.10 -32.30 31.12
C PHE A 245 -20.19 -30.91 30.45
N GLY A 246 -20.35 -30.87 29.14
CA GLY A 246 -20.49 -29.62 28.36
C GLY A 246 -19.24 -29.20 27.60
N ALA A 247 -19.04 -27.89 27.44
CA ALA A 247 -17.89 -27.33 26.74
C ALA A 247 -17.44 -26.02 27.42
N CYS A 248 -16.22 -25.58 27.09
CA CYS A 248 -15.72 -24.25 27.44
C CYS A 248 -14.99 -23.64 26.30
N PHE A 249 -15.04 -22.31 26.18
CA PHE A 249 -14.24 -21.57 25.23
C PHE A 249 -12.86 -21.24 25.81
N GLU A 250 -11.86 -21.25 24.94
CA GLU A 250 -10.51 -20.76 25.18
C GLU A 250 -10.28 -19.55 24.29
N PHE A 251 -9.84 -18.45 24.89
CA PHE A 251 -9.19 -17.36 24.17
C PHE A 251 -7.70 -17.62 24.17
N SER A 252 -7.04 -17.54 23.01
CA SER A 252 -5.63 -17.90 22.90
C SER A 252 -4.91 -17.04 21.88
N ILE A 253 -3.67 -16.65 22.21
CA ILE A 253 -2.74 -15.97 21.31
C ILE A 253 -1.41 -16.74 21.34
N PRO A 254 -1.06 -17.48 20.28
CA PRO A 254 0.26 -18.05 20.09
C PRO A 254 1.19 -17.03 19.44
N ASN A 255 2.49 -17.05 19.77
CA ASN A 255 3.54 -16.34 19.04
C ASN A 255 4.91 -16.98 19.30
N GLY A 256 5.85 -16.80 18.35
CA GLY A 256 7.23 -17.25 18.51
C GLY A 256 8.07 -16.39 19.46
N ASP A 257 7.62 -15.18 19.78
CA ASP A 257 8.29 -14.25 20.69
C ASP A 257 7.78 -14.43 22.13
N SER A 258 8.61 -15.00 22.99
CA SER A 258 8.27 -15.21 24.41
C SER A 258 8.06 -13.90 25.15
N ASN A 259 8.86 -12.86 24.83
CA ASN A 259 8.75 -11.58 25.52
C ASN A 259 7.41 -10.90 25.24
N LEU A 260 6.92 -11.01 23.99
CA LEU A 260 5.59 -10.53 23.63
C LEU A 260 4.51 -11.27 24.43
N ILE A 261 4.62 -12.60 24.53
CA ILE A 261 3.63 -13.42 25.26
C ILE A 261 3.64 -13.09 26.76
N GLU A 262 4.82 -12.87 27.34
CA GLU A 262 4.96 -12.43 28.73
C GLU A 262 4.34 -11.05 28.95
N LEU A 263 4.59 -10.08 28.05
CA LEU A 263 3.98 -8.76 28.10
C LEU A 263 2.44 -8.84 28.05
N VAL A 264 1.90 -9.61 27.10
CA VAL A 264 0.44 -9.81 26.97
C VAL A 264 -0.12 -10.49 28.23
N SER A 265 0.59 -11.49 28.78
CA SER A 265 0.21 -12.15 30.02
C SER A 265 0.18 -11.17 31.20
N GLY A 266 1.22 -10.33 31.36
CA GLY A 266 1.28 -9.29 32.38
C GLY A 266 0.12 -8.30 32.29
N TRP A 267 -0.20 -7.87 31.08
CA TRP A 267 -1.33 -6.98 30.85
C TRP A 267 -2.68 -7.65 31.19
N LEU A 268 -2.88 -8.92 30.83
CA LEU A 268 -4.07 -9.67 31.21
C LEU A 268 -4.18 -9.81 32.73
N HIS A 269 -3.07 -10.03 33.45
CA HIS A 269 -3.03 -10.03 34.91
C HIS A 269 -3.45 -8.68 35.50
N SER A 270 -2.98 -7.57 34.92
CA SER A 270 -3.34 -6.22 35.38
C SER A 270 -4.84 -5.92 35.24
N LEU A 271 -5.53 -6.63 34.35
CA LEU A 271 -6.99 -6.58 34.17
C LEU A 271 -7.73 -7.54 35.13
N GLY A 272 -7.04 -8.23 36.05
CA GLY A 272 -7.60 -9.20 36.96
C GLY A 272 -7.89 -10.58 36.38
N HIS A 273 -7.31 -10.90 35.20
CA HIS A 273 -7.41 -12.24 34.60
C HIS A 273 -6.26 -13.14 35.08
N HIS A 274 -6.43 -14.45 34.89
CA HIS A 274 -5.44 -15.46 35.26
C HIS A 274 -5.00 -16.23 34.01
N PRO A 275 -4.20 -15.62 33.12
CA PRO A 275 -3.75 -16.27 31.90
C PRO A 275 -2.82 -17.44 32.24
N ARG A 276 -2.93 -18.48 31.42
CA ARG A 276 -1.96 -19.56 31.38
C ARG A 276 -0.99 -19.30 30.23
N VAL A 277 0.29 -19.34 30.54
CA VAL A 277 1.36 -19.34 29.52
C VAL A 277 1.90 -20.76 29.38
N ASP A 278 1.93 -21.26 28.18
CA ASP A 278 2.59 -22.53 27.85
C ASP A 278 3.49 -22.38 26.60
N SER A 279 4.41 -23.33 26.42
CA SER A 279 5.26 -23.40 25.26
C SER A 279 5.21 -24.77 24.60
N ARG A 280 5.26 -24.80 23.29
CA ARG A 280 5.36 -26.02 22.49
C ARG A 280 6.59 -25.96 21.62
N ARG A 281 7.43 -27.01 21.70
CA ARG A 281 8.50 -27.20 20.73
C ARG A 281 7.86 -27.54 19.38
N GLN A 282 8.22 -26.80 18.33
CA GLN A 282 7.79 -27.16 16.97
C GLN A 282 8.49 -28.41 16.54
N ASN A 283 7.73 -29.37 15.98
CA ASN A 283 8.33 -30.53 15.37
C ASN A 283 8.65 -30.21 13.89
N PRO A 284 9.94 -30.08 13.51
CA PRO A 284 10.35 -29.71 12.15
C PRO A 284 9.87 -30.71 11.09
N LEU A 285 9.72 -32.00 11.45
CA LEU A 285 9.27 -33.04 10.52
C LEU A 285 7.80 -32.89 10.07
N ARG A 286 6.97 -32.19 10.84
CA ARG A 286 5.55 -31.96 10.46
C ARG A 286 5.35 -30.77 9.53
N LEU A 287 6.28 -29.85 9.48
CA LEU A 287 6.13 -28.55 8.82
C LEU A 287 7.04 -28.37 7.60
N GLY A 288 7.93 -29.33 7.29
CA GLY A 288 8.85 -29.22 6.16
C GLY A 288 9.86 -28.04 6.26
N TYR A 289 9.89 -27.33 7.41
CA TYR A 289 10.84 -26.26 7.71
C TYR A 289 11.79 -26.69 8.82
N PHE A 290 13.09 -26.52 8.58
CA PHE A 290 14.14 -26.60 9.60
C PHE A 290 14.15 -25.35 10.50
N ARG A 291 13.01 -24.94 11.06
CA ARG A 291 13.01 -23.96 12.14
C ARG A 291 12.87 -24.72 13.47
N GLU A 292 13.99 -24.95 14.12
CA GLU A 292 13.97 -25.24 15.54
C GLU A 292 13.47 -23.97 16.23
N GLY A 293 12.35 -24.05 16.89
CA GLY A 293 11.77 -22.93 17.65
C GLY A 293 10.66 -23.43 18.57
N SER A 294 10.41 -22.67 19.61
CA SER A 294 9.25 -22.86 20.47
C SER A 294 8.16 -21.86 20.07
N ILE A 295 6.91 -22.30 20.06
CA ILE A 295 5.76 -21.40 20.05
C ILE A 295 5.33 -21.24 21.49
N PHE A 296 5.28 -20.01 21.94
CA PHE A 296 4.70 -19.63 23.24
C PHE A 296 3.24 -19.27 23.03
N ARG A 297 2.43 -19.46 24.04
CA ARG A 297 1.00 -19.20 23.95
C ARG A 297 0.48 -18.68 25.28
N VAL A 298 -0.30 -17.61 25.23
CA VAL A 298 -1.09 -17.14 26.36
C VAL A 298 -2.55 -17.50 26.13
N SER A 299 -3.21 -18.07 27.16
CA SER A 299 -4.60 -18.54 27.06
C SER A 299 -5.41 -18.20 28.29
N LEU A 300 -6.71 -17.92 28.08
CA LEU A 300 -7.75 -17.79 29.11
C LEU A 300 -8.79 -18.90 28.94
N PHE A 301 -9.18 -19.54 30.02
CA PHE A 301 -10.13 -20.65 30.01
C PHE A 301 -11.37 -20.41 30.86
N ARG A 302 -11.29 -19.51 31.84
CA ARG A 302 -12.45 -19.20 32.70
C ARG A 302 -13.46 -18.41 31.88
N LYS A 303 -14.73 -18.86 31.93
CA LYS A 303 -15.81 -18.25 31.16
C LYS A 303 -15.90 -16.73 31.36
N SER A 304 -15.84 -16.26 32.60
CA SER A 304 -15.87 -14.83 32.94
C SER A 304 -14.71 -14.05 32.31
N GLU A 305 -13.50 -14.62 32.30
CA GLU A 305 -12.30 -14.00 31.75
C GLU A 305 -12.33 -13.96 30.22
N VAL A 306 -12.74 -15.08 29.59
CA VAL A 306 -12.92 -15.13 28.12
C VAL A 306 -13.96 -14.10 27.67
N CYS A 307 -15.09 -14.03 28.38
CA CYS A 307 -16.12 -13.04 28.06
C CYS A 307 -15.65 -11.59 28.29
N SER A 308 -14.90 -11.35 29.35
CA SER A 308 -14.36 -10.02 29.67
C SER A 308 -13.39 -9.56 28.57
N ILE A 309 -12.42 -10.41 28.18
CA ILE A 309 -11.46 -10.04 27.15
C ILE A 309 -12.12 -9.84 25.78
N LEU A 310 -13.05 -10.71 25.36
CA LEU A 310 -13.75 -10.60 24.09
C LEU A 310 -14.65 -9.36 23.97
N ARG A 311 -15.14 -8.82 25.10
CA ARG A 311 -15.82 -7.52 25.14
C ARG A 311 -14.85 -6.34 25.12
N THR A 312 -13.62 -6.54 25.58
CA THR A 312 -12.59 -5.51 25.69
C THR A 312 -11.89 -5.27 24.35
N ILE A 313 -11.51 -6.35 23.65
CA ILE A 313 -10.89 -6.25 22.33
C ILE A 313 -11.93 -6.00 21.24
N ARG A 314 -11.51 -5.34 20.18
CA ARG A 314 -12.33 -5.03 19.00
C ARG A 314 -11.71 -5.60 17.73
N PRO A 315 -11.78 -6.92 17.52
CA PRO A 315 -11.25 -7.52 16.31
C PRO A 315 -12.01 -6.99 15.09
N ARG A 316 -11.31 -6.88 13.97
CA ARG A 316 -11.87 -6.47 12.67
C ARG A 316 -11.85 -7.60 11.66
N HIS A 317 -11.11 -8.67 11.92
CA HIS A 317 -11.06 -9.86 11.07
C HIS A 317 -12.43 -10.55 11.06
N PRO A 318 -13.12 -10.66 9.90
CA PRO A 318 -14.53 -11.07 9.84
C PRO A 318 -14.82 -12.41 10.52
N GLU A 319 -13.93 -13.40 10.37
CA GLU A 319 -14.06 -14.69 11.06
C GLU A 319 -14.01 -14.53 12.58
N LYS A 320 -13.07 -13.71 13.09
CA LYS A 320 -12.88 -13.51 14.52
C LYS A 320 -14.00 -12.70 15.14
N VAL A 321 -14.57 -11.77 14.38
CA VAL A 321 -15.79 -11.06 14.76
C VAL A 321 -16.94 -12.05 14.91
N ARG A 322 -17.20 -12.90 13.88
CA ARG A 322 -18.26 -13.93 13.96
C ARG A 322 -18.07 -14.87 15.18
N LYS A 323 -16.85 -15.32 15.43
CA LYS A 323 -16.52 -16.19 16.58
C LYS A 323 -16.70 -15.48 17.92
N ARG A 324 -16.25 -14.22 18.04
CA ARG A 324 -16.44 -13.38 19.21
C ARG A 324 -17.93 -13.19 19.51
N ASP A 325 -18.70 -12.80 18.50
CA ASP A 325 -20.12 -12.50 18.65
C ASP A 325 -20.89 -13.75 19.08
N PHE A 326 -20.57 -14.91 18.49
CA PHE A 326 -21.14 -16.18 18.94
C PHE A 326 -20.86 -16.44 20.42
N VAL A 327 -19.61 -16.28 20.87
CA VAL A 327 -19.27 -16.51 22.30
C VAL A 327 -19.94 -15.48 23.19
N CYS A 328 -20.00 -14.21 22.78
CA CYS A 328 -20.67 -13.16 23.55
C CYS A 328 -22.17 -13.42 23.69
N GLU A 329 -22.83 -13.92 22.65
CA GLU A 329 -24.25 -14.23 22.65
C GLU A 329 -24.57 -15.48 23.46
N HIS A 330 -23.88 -16.58 23.22
CA HIS A 330 -24.22 -17.90 23.74
C HIS A 330 -23.53 -18.26 25.06
N ALA A 331 -22.41 -17.64 25.40
CA ALA A 331 -21.68 -17.94 26.61
C ALA A 331 -21.69 -16.80 27.62
N CYS A 332 -21.59 -15.54 27.20
CA CYS A 332 -21.32 -14.44 28.13
C CYS A 332 -22.57 -13.87 28.82
N GLY A 333 -23.74 -14.19 28.32
CA GLY A 333 -25.04 -13.73 28.88
C GLY A 333 -25.74 -14.72 29.78
N THR A 334 -25.24 -15.96 29.95
CA THR A 334 -25.92 -17.05 30.65
C THR A 334 -25.06 -17.59 31.78
N GLU A 335 -25.69 -17.98 32.91
CA GLU A 335 -25.01 -18.77 33.94
C GLU A 335 -24.91 -20.25 33.56
N SER A 336 -25.71 -20.68 32.59
CA SER A 336 -25.77 -22.05 32.11
C SER A 336 -24.47 -22.50 31.42
N ARG A 337 -24.25 -23.81 31.48
CA ARG A 337 -23.14 -24.45 30.72
C ARG A 337 -23.48 -24.45 29.24
N ILE A 338 -22.43 -24.41 28.39
CA ILE A 338 -22.58 -24.57 26.97
C ILE A 338 -23.14 -25.96 26.67
N GLY A 339 -24.32 -26.03 26.09
CA GLY A 339 -25.04 -27.24 25.81
C GLY A 339 -24.75 -27.85 24.45
N LYS A 340 -25.49 -28.91 24.09
CA LYS A 340 -25.32 -29.62 22.82
C LYS A 340 -25.67 -28.75 21.60
N THR A 341 -26.65 -27.87 21.74
CA THR A 341 -27.07 -26.96 20.63
C THR A 341 -26.00 -25.97 20.31
N GLU A 342 -25.46 -25.25 21.27
CA GLU A 342 -24.39 -24.29 21.10
C GLU A 342 -23.10 -24.94 20.58
N ILE A 343 -22.81 -26.18 21.01
CA ILE A 343 -21.67 -26.95 20.48
C ILE A 343 -21.86 -27.20 18.99
N ARG A 344 -23.04 -27.67 18.57
CA ARG A 344 -23.36 -27.97 17.17
C ARG A 344 -23.31 -26.70 16.32
N ASP A 345 -23.86 -25.61 16.81
CA ASP A 345 -23.90 -24.34 16.07
C ASP A 345 -22.49 -23.75 15.91
N TRP A 346 -21.63 -23.85 16.94
CA TRP A 346 -20.20 -23.52 16.83
C TRP A 346 -19.47 -24.38 15.80
N GLU A 347 -19.76 -25.67 15.77
CA GLU A 347 -19.17 -26.60 14.77
C GLU A 347 -19.64 -26.24 13.37
N GLY A 348 -20.91 -25.86 13.20
CA GLY A 348 -21.45 -25.34 11.94
C GLY A 348 -20.73 -24.08 11.50
N LEU A 349 -20.53 -23.12 12.41
CA LEU A 349 -19.77 -21.90 12.12
C LEU A 349 -18.34 -22.20 11.71
N THR A 350 -17.64 -23.09 12.44
CA THR A 350 -16.24 -23.43 12.11
C THR A 350 -16.11 -24.24 10.81
N LEU A 351 -17.09 -25.07 10.50
CA LEU A 351 -17.15 -25.77 9.21
C LEU A 351 -17.38 -24.77 8.06
N GLY A 352 -18.29 -23.80 8.23
CA GLY A 352 -18.52 -22.73 7.27
C GLY A 352 -17.24 -21.96 6.95
N VAL A 353 -16.48 -21.58 7.98
CA VAL A 353 -15.15 -20.92 7.80
C VAL A 353 -14.17 -21.80 7.02
N ARG A 354 -14.13 -23.10 7.29
CA ARG A 354 -13.28 -24.02 6.54
C ARG A 354 -13.68 -24.10 5.07
N ASN A 355 -14.97 -24.23 4.78
CA ASN A 355 -15.47 -24.28 3.41
C ASN A 355 -15.17 -22.98 2.64
N GLU A 356 -15.33 -21.81 3.27
CA GLU A 356 -14.95 -20.51 2.69
C GLU A 356 -13.45 -20.48 2.33
N ARG A 357 -12.60 -21.01 3.20
CA ARG A 357 -11.15 -21.13 2.97
C ARG A 357 -10.84 -22.05 1.78
N ASP A 358 -11.41 -23.24 1.76
CA ASP A 358 -11.15 -24.23 0.72
C ASP A 358 -11.58 -23.70 -0.65
N LEU A 359 -12.73 -23.02 -0.73
CA LEU A 359 -13.18 -22.33 -1.94
C LEU A 359 -12.22 -21.21 -2.37
N PHE A 360 -11.68 -20.44 -1.41
CA PHE A 360 -10.77 -19.35 -1.70
C PHE A 360 -9.41 -19.84 -2.23
N VAL A 361 -8.91 -20.96 -1.72
CA VAL A 361 -7.72 -21.66 -2.23
C VAL A 361 -7.96 -22.20 -3.64
N GLU A 362 -9.12 -22.79 -3.89
CA GLU A 362 -9.48 -23.29 -5.22
C GLU A 362 -9.57 -22.15 -6.25
N GLN A 363 -10.09 -21.00 -5.86
CA GLN A 363 -10.08 -19.79 -6.72
C GLN A 363 -8.65 -19.35 -7.06
N ALA A 364 -7.70 -19.43 -6.12
CA ALA A 364 -6.30 -19.13 -6.39
C ALA A 364 -5.70 -20.12 -7.40
N ARG A 365 -5.99 -21.42 -7.24
CA ARG A 365 -5.55 -22.47 -8.18
C ARG A 365 -6.06 -22.20 -9.60
N LEU A 366 -7.35 -21.90 -9.75
CA LEU A 366 -7.97 -21.62 -11.04
C LEU A 366 -7.43 -20.32 -11.68
N ALA A 367 -7.14 -19.31 -10.88
CA ALA A 367 -6.56 -18.06 -11.36
C ALA A 367 -5.11 -18.26 -11.86
N MET A 368 -4.31 -19.10 -11.20
CA MET A 368 -2.95 -19.47 -11.65
C MET A 368 -2.96 -20.23 -12.99
N GLN A 369 -4.00 -21.01 -13.28
CA GLN A 369 -4.10 -21.75 -14.53
C GLN A 369 -4.51 -20.89 -15.74
N ARG A 370 -5.06 -19.70 -15.49
CA ARG A 370 -5.55 -18.77 -16.54
C ARG A 370 -4.54 -17.69 -16.91
N GLY A 371 -3.52 -17.46 -16.11
CA GLY A 371 -2.46 -16.44 -16.29
C GLY A 371 -1.21 -17.07 -16.80
#